data_ee1831949550176d42639b7535a9adc4
#
_entry.id   ee1831949550176d42639b7535a9adc4
#
_cell.length_a   1.000
_cell.length_b   1.000
_cell.length_c   1.000
_cell.angle_alpha   90.00
_cell.angle_beta   90.00
_cell.angle_gamma   90.00
#
_symmetry.space_group_name_H-M   'P 1'
#
loop_
_entity.id
_entity.type
_entity.pdbx_description
1 polymer ?
#
loop_
_entity_poly.entity_id
_entity_poly.type
_entity_poly.pdbx_seq_one_letter_code
_entity_poly.pdbx_strand_id
1 'polypeptide(L)'
;MRINVLFIGNSYTFYNNSWDIFKKICLAEGKKVNVDQVTCGGYTLEQMNDPLNEYGAKVAEKLKNNKYDVVFLQEQSLRPAIGDEALFYDAVRGLTQKIRANGAIPVLYETWGRKEGSADLTKYNLTNESMTQKLIAAYGAIAEELDLFVSHVGTAFYDLNVNNPELEIYDLDASHPSSFGSYLVALIHYATIFDKSPIGVEHTYFTDIYKQSIAEKAAHKAVFGDSILKDEYKTSSEGVTKTVSN
;
A
#
# COMPACT_ATOMS: atom_id res chain seq x y z
N MET A 1 11.73 -14.95 -14.52
CA MET A 1 11.49 -15.40 -13.13
C MET A 1 10.04 -15.14 -12.79
N ARG A 2 9.41 -15.91 -11.89
CA ARG A 2 8.05 -15.69 -11.38
C ARG A 2 8.18 -15.14 -9.97
N ILE A 3 7.47 -14.05 -9.66
CA ILE A 3 7.51 -13.39 -8.36
C ILE A 3 6.26 -13.78 -7.56
N ASN A 4 6.44 -14.25 -6.34
CA ASN A 4 5.38 -14.60 -5.40
C ASN A 4 5.16 -13.44 -4.43
N VAL A 5 3.98 -12.85 -4.43
CA VAL A 5 3.61 -11.68 -3.62
C VAL A 5 2.54 -12.09 -2.62
N LEU A 6 2.74 -11.72 -1.35
CA LEU A 6 1.72 -11.84 -0.31
C LEU A 6 1.27 -10.45 0.14
N PHE A 7 -0.03 -10.25 0.24
CA PHE A 7 -0.60 -9.08 0.89
C PHE A 7 -1.14 -9.45 2.28
N ILE A 8 -0.71 -8.71 3.29
CA ILE A 8 -1.21 -8.81 4.67
C ILE A 8 -1.85 -7.48 5.03
N GLY A 9 -3.14 -7.49 5.36
CA GLY A 9 -3.86 -6.25 5.66
C GLY A 9 -5.35 -6.46 5.89
N ASN A 10 -6.13 -5.43 5.59
CA ASN A 10 -7.56 -5.43 5.82
C ASN A 10 -8.34 -5.03 4.55
N SER A 11 -9.52 -4.41 4.72
CA SER A 11 -10.36 -4.02 3.59
C SER A 11 -9.67 -3.08 2.59
N TYR A 12 -8.73 -2.25 3.01
CA TYR A 12 -7.97 -1.40 2.10
C TYR A 12 -7.12 -2.19 1.10
N THR A 13 -6.78 -3.43 1.43
CA THR A 13 -6.08 -4.35 0.54
C THR A 13 -7.02 -5.11 -0.38
N PHE A 14 -8.21 -5.53 0.09
CA PHE A 14 -9.10 -6.38 -0.73
C PHE A 14 -10.26 -5.62 -1.40
N TYR A 15 -10.53 -4.38 -1.03
CA TYR A 15 -11.64 -3.61 -1.61
C TYR A 15 -11.47 -3.47 -3.12
N ASN A 16 -12.57 -3.62 -3.87
CA ASN A 16 -12.58 -3.67 -5.34
C ASN A 16 -11.58 -4.66 -5.96
N ASN A 17 -11.12 -5.66 -5.20
CA ASN A 17 -10.10 -6.63 -5.64
C ASN A 17 -8.80 -5.95 -6.12
N SER A 18 -8.30 -4.91 -5.42
CA SER A 18 -7.11 -4.15 -5.84
C SER A 18 -5.87 -5.03 -6.04
N TRP A 19 -5.72 -6.10 -5.27
CA TRP A 19 -4.68 -7.12 -5.44
C TRP A 19 -4.78 -7.87 -6.78
N ASP A 20 -5.99 -8.12 -7.30
CA ASP A 20 -6.21 -8.76 -8.60
C ASP A 20 -5.98 -7.76 -9.75
N ILE A 21 -6.34 -6.49 -9.57
CA ILE A 21 -5.99 -5.40 -10.50
C ILE A 21 -4.47 -5.31 -10.62
N PHE A 22 -3.74 -5.29 -9.51
CA PHE A 22 -2.28 -5.34 -9.49
C PHE A 22 -1.73 -6.54 -10.27
N LYS A 23 -2.27 -7.75 -10.03
CA LYS A 23 -1.87 -8.95 -10.76
C LYS A 23 -2.09 -8.81 -12.26
N LYS A 24 -3.23 -8.26 -12.68
CA LYS A 24 -3.56 -8.05 -14.10
C LYS A 24 -2.62 -7.05 -14.76
N ILE A 25 -2.30 -5.94 -14.09
CA ILE A 25 -1.28 -4.97 -14.57
C ILE A 25 0.06 -5.68 -14.75
N CYS A 26 0.53 -6.42 -13.75
CA CYS A 26 1.79 -7.15 -13.85
C CYS A 26 1.81 -8.11 -15.05
N LEU A 27 0.74 -8.88 -15.25
CA LEU A 27 0.66 -9.84 -16.35
C LEU A 27 0.64 -9.17 -17.72
N ALA A 28 -0.08 -8.06 -17.87
CA ALA A 28 -0.09 -7.26 -19.10
C ALA A 28 1.31 -6.73 -19.43
N GLU A 29 2.05 -6.30 -18.41
CA GLU A 29 3.45 -5.84 -18.53
C GLU A 29 4.48 -6.98 -18.63
N GLY A 30 4.05 -8.18 -18.94
CA GLY A 30 4.91 -9.36 -19.12
C GLY A 30 5.56 -9.89 -17.85
N LYS A 31 5.12 -9.43 -16.68
CA LYS A 31 5.62 -9.92 -15.38
C LYS A 31 4.85 -11.15 -14.93
N LYS A 32 5.55 -12.23 -14.64
CA LYS A 32 4.93 -13.46 -14.10
C LYS A 32 4.82 -13.33 -12.59
N VAL A 33 3.62 -13.09 -12.08
CA VAL A 33 3.36 -12.96 -10.65
C VAL A 33 2.33 -13.99 -10.16
N ASN A 34 2.55 -14.52 -8.97
CA ASN A 34 1.52 -15.17 -8.15
C ASN A 34 1.19 -14.21 -7.02
N VAL A 35 -0.10 -14.01 -6.78
CA VAL A 35 -0.56 -13.12 -5.71
C VAL A 35 -1.38 -13.93 -4.72
N ASP A 36 -1.02 -13.80 -3.46
CA ASP A 36 -1.70 -14.41 -2.32
C ASP A 36 -2.09 -13.30 -1.33
N GLN A 37 -3.05 -13.58 -0.44
CA GLN A 37 -3.44 -12.61 0.57
C GLN A 37 -3.85 -13.28 1.88
N VAL A 38 -3.61 -12.58 2.98
CA VAL A 38 -4.24 -12.82 4.30
C VAL A 38 -4.83 -11.49 4.74
N THR A 39 -6.15 -11.36 4.61
CA THR A 39 -6.86 -10.11 4.85
C THR A 39 -8.13 -10.34 5.64
N CYS A 40 -8.45 -9.40 6.56
CA CYS A 40 -9.71 -9.38 7.29
C CYS A 40 -10.16 -7.94 7.52
N GLY A 41 -11.45 -7.67 7.32
CA GLY A 41 -12.01 -6.31 7.48
C GLY A 41 -11.71 -5.70 8.84
N GLY A 42 -11.13 -4.49 8.87
CA GLY A 42 -10.82 -3.75 10.08
C GLY A 42 -9.64 -4.27 10.91
N TYR A 43 -8.99 -5.35 10.51
CA TYR A 43 -7.86 -5.92 11.25
C TYR A 43 -6.63 -5.00 11.23
N THR A 44 -5.87 -5.09 12.32
CA THR A 44 -4.59 -4.40 12.52
C THR A 44 -3.43 -5.35 12.25
N LEU A 45 -2.26 -4.81 11.96
CA LEU A 45 -1.03 -5.63 11.82
C LEU A 45 -0.65 -6.31 13.13
N GLU A 46 -1.00 -5.75 14.30
CA GLU A 46 -0.83 -6.41 15.59
C GLU A 46 -1.60 -7.74 15.63
N GLN A 47 -2.87 -7.74 15.24
CA GLN A 47 -3.67 -8.97 15.14
C GLN A 47 -3.13 -9.95 14.10
N MET A 48 -2.60 -9.44 12.97
CA MET A 48 -1.95 -10.25 11.94
C MET A 48 -0.59 -10.83 12.40
N ASN A 49 0.07 -10.18 13.35
CA ASN A 49 1.34 -10.64 13.92
C ASN A 49 1.14 -11.66 15.05
N ASP A 50 -0.01 -11.69 15.71
CA ASP A 50 -0.28 -12.59 16.83
C ASP A 50 -0.69 -13.99 16.34
N PRO A 51 0.12 -15.04 16.55
CA PRO A 51 -0.20 -16.39 16.11
C PRO A 51 -1.38 -17.04 16.86
N LEU A 52 -1.84 -16.45 17.96
CA LEU A 52 -3.04 -16.89 18.68
C LEU A 52 -4.33 -16.31 18.07
N ASN A 53 -4.20 -15.27 17.26
CA ASN A 53 -5.30 -14.74 16.48
C ASN A 53 -5.53 -15.60 15.22
N GLU A 54 -6.80 -15.78 14.81
CA GLU A 54 -7.15 -16.59 13.64
C GLU A 54 -6.37 -16.20 12.37
N TYR A 55 -6.32 -14.90 12.06
CA TYR A 55 -5.64 -14.40 10.85
C TYR A 55 -4.12 -14.32 11.03
N GLY A 56 -3.64 -14.07 12.25
CA GLY A 56 -2.22 -14.17 12.56
C GLY A 56 -1.69 -15.60 12.43
N ALA A 57 -2.50 -16.61 12.82
CA ALA A 57 -2.19 -18.02 12.56
C ALA A 57 -2.10 -18.32 11.04
N LYS A 58 -3.02 -17.75 10.23
CA LYS A 58 -2.97 -17.88 8.76
C LYS A 58 -1.72 -17.21 8.17
N VAL A 59 -1.30 -16.05 8.68
CA VAL A 59 -0.04 -15.41 8.28
C VAL A 59 1.14 -16.31 8.59
N ALA A 60 1.22 -16.85 9.80
CA ALA A 60 2.29 -17.75 10.21
C ALA A 60 2.33 -19.03 9.34
N GLU A 61 1.16 -19.61 9.05
CA GLU A 61 1.04 -20.79 8.18
C GLU A 61 1.50 -20.48 6.74
N LYS A 62 1.06 -19.36 6.17
CA LYS A 62 1.47 -18.95 4.81
C LYS A 62 2.97 -18.75 4.70
N LEU A 63 3.58 -18.03 5.64
CA LEU A 63 5.03 -17.81 5.66
C LEU A 63 5.82 -19.09 5.94
N LYS A 64 5.27 -20.07 6.66
CA LYS A 64 5.91 -21.37 6.90
C LYS A 64 5.88 -22.28 5.67
N ASN A 65 4.71 -22.33 4.99
CA ASN A 65 4.45 -23.34 3.96
C ASN A 65 4.78 -22.87 2.54
N ASN A 66 4.94 -21.56 2.32
CA ASN A 66 5.21 -20.99 1.01
C ASN A 66 6.46 -20.10 1.03
N LYS A 67 7.08 -19.92 -0.12
CA LYS A 67 8.14 -18.94 -0.34
C LYS A 67 7.57 -17.75 -1.09
N TYR A 68 7.78 -16.58 -0.53
CA TYR A 68 7.42 -15.30 -1.13
C TYR A 68 8.69 -14.53 -1.49
N ASP A 69 8.57 -13.66 -2.47
CA ASP A 69 9.62 -12.72 -2.84
C ASP A 69 9.34 -11.34 -2.22
N VAL A 70 8.07 -10.96 -2.16
CA VAL A 70 7.62 -9.68 -1.60
C VAL A 70 6.40 -9.90 -0.71
N VAL A 71 6.37 -9.22 0.45
CA VAL A 71 5.21 -9.20 1.35
C VAL A 71 4.83 -7.76 1.66
N PHE A 72 3.62 -7.36 1.26
CA PHE A 72 3.06 -6.07 1.61
C PHE A 72 2.41 -6.10 3.00
N LEU A 73 2.65 -5.06 3.80
CA LEU A 73 2.08 -4.85 5.12
C LEU A 73 1.21 -3.58 5.13
N GLN A 74 -0.10 -3.74 5.34
CA GLN A 74 -1.06 -2.65 5.40
C GLN A 74 -1.73 -2.61 6.77
N GLU A 75 -1.51 -1.53 7.52
CA GLU A 75 -2.10 -1.30 8.84
C GLU A 75 -3.55 -0.79 8.75
N GLN A 76 -4.33 -0.97 9.82
CA GLN A 76 -5.60 -0.29 9.98
C GLN A 76 -5.39 1.23 9.92
N SER A 77 -6.07 1.87 8.98
CA SER A 77 -5.70 3.19 8.46
C SER A 77 -5.76 4.34 9.47
N LEU A 78 -6.56 4.25 10.53
CA LEU A 78 -6.61 5.28 11.58
C LEU A 78 -5.49 5.12 12.60
N ARG A 79 -5.08 3.89 12.89
CA ARG A 79 -4.21 3.55 14.01
C ARG A 79 -2.95 4.41 14.08
N PRO A 80 -2.14 4.56 13.01
CA PRO A 80 -0.93 5.36 13.08
C PRO A 80 -1.19 6.88 13.21
N ALA A 81 -2.42 7.34 12.96
CA ALA A 81 -2.77 8.76 12.98
C ALA A 81 -3.44 9.24 14.29
N ILE A 82 -3.85 8.32 15.17
CA ILE A 82 -4.65 8.63 16.37
C ILE A 82 -3.92 8.40 17.70
N GLY A 83 -2.60 8.18 17.68
CA GLY A 83 -1.78 7.99 18.88
C GLY A 83 -1.47 6.53 19.22
N ASP A 84 -1.80 5.59 18.33
CA ASP A 84 -1.52 4.15 18.49
C ASP A 84 -0.34 3.69 17.63
N GLU A 85 0.52 4.61 17.21
CA GLU A 85 1.68 4.32 16.34
C GLU A 85 2.67 3.34 16.96
N ALA A 86 2.81 3.30 18.28
CA ALA A 86 3.68 2.35 18.95
C ALA A 86 3.26 0.89 18.68
N LEU A 87 1.95 0.60 18.71
CA LEU A 87 1.41 -0.72 18.43
C LEU A 87 1.62 -1.12 16.95
N PHE A 88 1.50 -0.14 16.05
CA PHE A 88 1.83 -0.32 14.63
C PHE A 88 3.32 -0.65 14.46
N TYR A 89 4.22 0.09 15.09
CA TYR A 89 5.67 -0.14 14.98
C TYR A 89 6.07 -1.53 15.51
N ASP A 90 5.54 -1.94 16.65
CA ASP A 90 5.84 -3.26 17.21
C ASP A 90 5.32 -4.40 16.31
N ALA A 91 4.15 -4.23 15.72
CA ALA A 91 3.62 -5.19 14.77
C ALA A 91 4.48 -5.28 13.49
N VAL A 92 4.92 -4.15 12.94
CA VAL A 92 5.80 -4.11 11.77
C VAL A 92 7.15 -4.76 12.08
N ARG A 93 7.76 -4.50 13.24
CA ARG A 93 9.00 -5.17 13.68
C ARG A 93 8.84 -6.68 13.70
N GLY A 94 7.77 -7.17 14.34
CA GLY A 94 7.50 -8.60 14.45
C GLY A 94 7.25 -9.29 13.10
N LEU A 95 6.43 -8.67 12.24
CA LEU A 95 6.14 -9.19 10.90
C LEU A 95 7.38 -9.13 10.01
N THR A 96 8.14 -8.04 10.03
CA THR A 96 9.38 -7.89 9.27
C THR A 96 10.38 -9.01 9.59
N GLN A 97 10.56 -9.35 10.87
CA GLN A 97 11.42 -10.46 11.28
C GLN A 97 10.95 -11.79 10.65
N LYS A 98 9.64 -12.08 10.71
CA LYS A 98 9.07 -13.32 10.15
C LYS A 98 9.20 -13.37 8.62
N ILE A 99 8.97 -12.24 7.94
CA ILE A 99 9.06 -12.11 6.49
C ILE A 99 10.51 -12.30 6.03
N ARG A 100 11.47 -11.64 6.68
CA ARG A 100 12.89 -11.80 6.36
C ARG A 100 13.38 -13.24 6.63
N ALA A 101 12.88 -13.90 7.66
CA ALA A 101 13.17 -15.33 7.91
C ALA A 101 12.57 -16.26 6.83
N ASN A 102 11.50 -15.86 6.16
CA ASN A 102 10.98 -16.55 4.98
C ASN A 102 11.87 -16.35 3.74
N GLY A 103 12.71 -15.31 3.73
CA GLY A 103 13.54 -14.86 2.61
C GLY A 103 12.89 -13.80 1.74
N ALA A 104 11.72 -13.29 2.14
CA ALA A 104 10.98 -12.27 1.40
C ALA A 104 11.37 -10.84 1.82
N ILE A 105 11.10 -9.90 0.91
CA ILE A 105 11.27 -8.46 1.14
C ILE A 105 9.96 -7.89 1.69
N PRO A 106 9.94 -7.33 2.91
CA PRO A 106 8.79 -6.60 3.41
C PRO A 106 8.68 -5.23 2.75
N VAL A 107 7.46 -4.86 2.36
CA VAL A 107 7.12 -3.56 1.79
C VAL A 107 5.95 -2.98 2.59
N LEU A 108 6.08 -1.77 3.07
CA LEU A 108 4.99 -1.07 3.74
C LEU A 108 4.01 -0.52 2.69
N TYR A 109 2.74 -0.78 2.91
CA TYR A 109 1.65 -0.21 2.13
C TYR A 109 1.10 1.00 2.89
N GLU A 110 1.63 2.20 2.59
CA GLU A 110 1.19 3.45 3.18
C GLU A 110 -0.27 3.72 2.86
N THR A 111 -1.09 3.84 3.90
CA THR A 111 -2.52 4.15 3.75
C THR A 111 -2.74 5.66 3.68
N TRP A 112 -3.98 6.07 3.39
CA TRP A 112 -4.38 7.45 3.11
C TRP A 112 -5.31 8.04 4.17
N GLY A 113 -5.35 9.38 4.24
CA GLY A 113 -6.32 10.11 5.05
C GLY A 113 -7.75 9.91 4.56
N ARG A 114 -8.72 9.96 5.48
CA ARG A 114 -10.16 9.92 5.15
C ARG A 114 -10.55 11.11 4.26
N LYS A 115 -11.58 10.92 3.44
CA LYS A 115 -12.19 12.04 2.67
C LYS A 115 -12.62 13.15 3.63
N GLU A 116 -12.40 14.40 3.23
CA GLU A 116 -12.81 15.55 4.02
C GLU A 116 -14.30 15.51 4.35
N GLY A 117 -14.66 15.85 5.60
CA GLY A 117 -16.05 15.74 6.10
C GLY A 117 -16.44 14.36 6.62
N SER A 118 -15.55 13.37 6.62
CA SER A 118 -15.85 12.07 7.22
C SER A 118 -16.04 12.15 8.73
N ALA A 119 -16.86 11.27 9.28
CA ALA A 119 -17.13 11.19 10.72
C ALA A 119 -15.86 10.90 11.55
N ASP A 120 -14.93 10.11 11.00
CA ASP A 120 -13.67 9.79 11.65
C ASP A 120 -12.78 11.03 11.82
N LEU A 121 -12.68 11.88 10.80
CA LEU A 121 -11.91 13.12 10.91
C LEU A 121 -12.47 14.02 11.99
N THR A 122 -13.80 14.19 12.03
CA THR A 122 -14.47 14.97 13.08
C THR A 122 -14.23 14.39 14.47
N LYS A 123 -14.38 13.07 14.61
CA LYS A 123 -14.20 12.36 15.88
C LYS A 123 -12.81 12.54 16.48
N TYR A 124 -11.79 12.53 15.65
CA TYR A 124 -10.39 12.61 16.09
C TYR A 124 -9.77 14.00 15.91
N ASN A 125 -10.57 15.01 15.56
CA ASN A 125 -10.13 16.38 15.30
C ASN A 125 -8.98 16.44 14.28
N LEU A 126 -9.18 15.75 13.16
CA LEU A 126 -8.25 15.68 12.03
C LEU A 126 -8.87 16.31 10.80
N THR A 127 -8.03 16.69 9.84
CA THR A 127 -8.37 16.98 8.45
C THR A 127 -7.80 15.86 7.57
N ASN A 128 -8.23 15.76 6.31
CA ASN A 128 -7.60 14.84 5.35
C ASN A 128 -6.09 15.05 5.29
N GLU A 129 -5.64 16.30 5.21
CA GLU A 129 -4.23 16.67 5.20
C GLU A 129 -3.50 16.21 6.47
N SER A 130 -3.98 16.62 7.66
CA SER A 130 -3.29 16.29 8.91
C SER A 130 -3.26 14.80 9.19
N MET A 131 -4.30 14.06 8.82
CA MET A 131 -4.30 12.60 8.91
C MET A 131 -3.25 11.99 7.95
N THR A 132 -3.21 12.44 6.70
CA THR A 132 -2.24 11.96 5.71
C THR A 132 -0.80 12.23 6.15
N GLN A 133 -0.50 13.45 6.64
CA GLN A 133 0.83 13.80 7.17
C GLN A 133 1.26 12.88 8.32
N LYS A 134 0.35 12.60 9.26
CA LYS A 134 0.62 11.66 10.36
C LYS A 134 0.89 10.23 9.87
N LEU A 135 0.14 9.76 8.87
CA LEU A 135 0.36 8.46 8.26
C LEU A 135 1.73 8.40 7.58
N ILE A 136 2.06 9.37 6.73
CA ILE A 136 3.37 9.46 6.06
C ILE A 136 4.50 9.45 7.10
N ALA A 137 4.39 10.26 8.16
CA ALA A 137 5.39 10.32 9.22
C ALA A 137 5.55 8.96 9.94
N ALA A 138 4.44 8.31 10.29
CA ALA A 138 4.49 7.02 10.99
C ALA A 138 5.07 5.90 10.11
N TYR A 139 4.63 5.79 8.85
CA TYR A 139 5.18 4.81 7.93
C TYR A 139 6.64 5.08 7.60
N GLY A 140 7.02 6.35 7.41
CA GLY A 140 8.40 6.75 7.17
C GLY A 140 9.32 6.42 8.33
N ALA A 141 8.92 6.72 9.58
CA ALA A 141 9.73 6.46 10.76
C ALA A 141 10.07 4.96 10.91
N ILE A 142 9.09 4.07 10.78
CA ILE A 142 9.36 2.62 10.89
C ILE A 142 10.06 2.06 9.66
N ALA A 143 9.85 2.65 8.49
CA ALA A 143 10.57 2.29 7.27
C ALA A 143 12.07 2.61 7.41
N GLU A 144 12.40 3.80 7.91
CA GLU A 144 13.78 4.20 8.18
C GLU A 144 14.44 3.32 9.24
N GLU A 145 13.75 3.04 10.35
CA GLU A 145 14.26 2.19 11.42
C GLU A 145 14.65 0.79 10.93
N LEU A 146 13.82 0.21 10.05
CA LEU A 146 13.97 -1.19 9.63
C LEU A 146 14.52 -1.36 8.21
N ASP A 147 14.90 -0.28 7.54
CA ASP A 147 15.32 -0.28 6.13
C ASP A 147 14.30 -1.00 5.24
N LEU A 148 13.07 -0.43 5.16
CA LEU A 148 11.95 -0.98 4.41
C LEU A 148 11.57 -0.09 3.23
N PHE A 149 11.10 -0.72 2.16
CA PHE A 149 10.42 -0.01 1.08
C PHE A 149 9.02 0.43 1.48
N VAL A 150 8.59 1.57 0.97
CA VAL A 150 7.23 2.09 1.14
C VAL A 150 6.55 2.24 -0.21
N SER A 151 5.36 1.66 -0.33
CA SER A 151 4.45 1.93 -1.43
C SER A 151 3.60 3.14 -1.06
N HIS A 152 3.90 4.31 -1.63
CA HIS A 152 3.40 5.63 -1.25
C HIS A 152 1.97 5.91 -1.73
N VAL A 153 1.03 5.05 -1.38
CA VAL A 153 -0.35 5.17 -1.81
C VAL A 153 -1.04 6.37 -1.14
N GLY A 154 -0.82 6.57 0.16
CA GLY A 154 -1.40 7.70 0.89
C GLY A 154 -0.97 9.04 0.33
N THR A 155 0.31 9.17 0.00
CA THR A 155 0.87 10.33 -0.67
C THR A 155 0.18 10.61 -2.01
N ALA A 156 -0.01 9.58 -2.85
CA ALA A 156 -0.67 9.72 -4.16
C ALA A 156 -2.15 10.09 -4.03
N PHE A 157 -2.85 9.52 -3.04
CA PHE A 157 -4.25 9.87 -2.74
C PHE A 157 -4.38 11.34 -2.37
N TYR A 158 -3.49 11.85 -1.52
CA TYR A 158 -3.49 13.25 -1.14
C TYR A 158 -3.21 14.17 -2.32
N ASP A 159 -2.18 13.87 -3.10
CA ASP A 159 -1.83 14.65 -4.31
C ASP A 159 -2.98 14.74 -5.29
N LEU A 160 -3.68 13.62 -5.53
CA LEU A 160 -4.86 13.61 -6.42
C LEU A 160 -6.04 14.36 -5.81
N ASN A 161 -6.32 14.18 -4.53
CA ASN A 161 -7.44 14.86 -3.87
C ASN A 161 -7.29 16.39 -3.90
N VAL A 162 -6.05 16.88 -3.85
CA VAL A 162 -5.75 18.33 -3.92
C VAL A 162 -5.76 18.84 -5.36
N ASN A 163 -5.13 18.12 -6.29
CA ASN A 163 -4.92 18.62 -7.65
C ASN A 163 -6.05 18.28 -8.63
N ASN A 164 -6.85 17.27 -8.33
CA ASN A 164 -7.95 16.77 -9.15
C ASN A 164 -9.19 16.49 -8.29
N PRO A 165 -9.72 17.48 -7.59
CA PRO A 165 -10.83 17.29 -6.63
C PRO A 165 -12.13 16.80 -7.28
N GLU A 166 -12.25 16.89 -8.62
CA GLU A 166 -13.36 16.35 -9.39
C GLU A 166 -13.32 14.82 -9.55
N LEU A 167 -12.19 14.20 -9.24
CA LEU A 167 -12.05 12.74 -9.31
C LEU A 167 -12.48 12.10 -8.00
N GLU A 168 -13.45 11.20 -8.06
CA GLU A 168 -13.86 10.41 -6.90
C GLU A 168 -12.88 9.27 -6.64
N ILE A 169 -11.88 9.53 -5.78
CA ILE A 169 -10.89 8.52 -5.37
C ILE A 169 -11.36 7.69 -4.17
N TYR A 170 -12.37 8.15 -3.45
CA TYR A 170 -13.01 7.47 -2.33
C TYR A 170 -14.34 6.87 -2.73
N ASP A 171 -14.75 5.81 -2.05
CA ASP A 171 -16.12 5.29 -2.10
C ASP A 171 -17.06 6.16 -1.25
N LEU A 172 -18.36 5.86 -1.30
CA LEU A 172 -19.41 6.61 -0.60
C LEU A 172 -19.24 6.69 0.92
N ASP A 173 -18.49 5.76 1.51
CA ASP A 173 -18.20 5.75 2.94
C ASP A 173 -17.08 6.73 3.35
N ALA A 174 -16.53 7.48 2.42
CA ALA A 174 -15.46 8.47 2.63
C ALA A 174 -14.15 7.88 3.20
N SER A 175 -13.96 6.60 3.06
CA SER A 175 -12.88 5.81 3.65
C SER A 175 -12.23 4.86 2.66
N HIS A 176 -13.00 3.90 2.13
CA HIS A 176 -12.49 2.93 1.17
C HIS A 176 -12.18 3.57 -0.19
N PRO A 177 -11.31 2.96 -0.98
CA PRO A 177 -11.01 3.48 -2.30
C PRO A 177 -12.19 3.21 -3.24
N SER A 178 -12.52 4.16 -4.09
CA SER A 178 -13.38 3.89 -5.25
C SER A 178 -12.70 2.91 -6.21
N SER A 179 -13.37 2.51 -7.28
CA SER A 179 -12.73 1.73 -8.35
C SER A 179 -11.51 2.45 -8.93
N PHE A 180 -11.57 3.79 -9.05
CA PHE A 180 -10.46 4.61 -9.49
C PHE A 180 -9.31 4.60 -8.48
N GLY A 181 -9.61 4.78 -7.19
CA GLY A 181 -8.63 4.69 -6.11
C GLY A 181 -7.95 3.31 -6.05
N SER A 182 -8.72 2.22 -6.25
CA SER A 182 -8.17 0.86 -6.26
C SER A 182 -7.25 0.58 -7.44
N TYR A 183 -7.52 1.16 -8.60
CA TYR A 183 -6.61 1.12 -9.75
C TYR A 183 -5.32 1.88 -9.47
N LEU A 184 -5.41 3.07 -8.88
CA LEU A 184 -4.24 3.85 -8.45
C LEU A 184 -3.37 3.06 -7.47
N VAL A 185 -3.98 2.42 -6.45
CA VAL A 185 -3.28 1.52 -5.52
C VAL A 185 -2.46 0.47 -6.26
N ALA A 186 -3.08 -0.21 -7.22
CA ALA A 186 -2.45 -1.28 -7.97
C ALA A 186 -1.28 -0.79 -8.83
N LEU A 187 -1.40 0.39 -9.46
CA LEU A 187 -0.33 1.01 -10.25
C LEU A 187 0.87 1.38 -9.36
N ILE A 188 0.63 1.91 -8.16
CA ILE A 188 1.71 2.27 -7.23
C ILE A 188 2.44 1.03 -6.74
N HIS A 189 1.72 -0.04 -6.38
CA HIS A 189 2.36 -1.30 -6.01
C HIS A 189 3.20 -1.87 -7.15
N TYR A 190 2.70 -1.84 -8.40
CA TYR A 190 3.45 -2.24 -9.57
C TYR A 190 4.75 -1.42 -9.71
N ALA A 191 4.63 -0.10 -9.68
CA ALA A 191 5.77 0.81 -9.83
C ALA A 191 6.80 0.60 -8.71
N THR A 192 6.33 0.41 -7.45
CA THR A 192 7.21 0.22 -6.29
C THR A 192 8.04 -1.06 -6.40
N ILE A 193 7.43 -2.21 -6.74
CA ILE A 193 8.18 -3.47 -6.71
C ILE A 193 8.99 -3.73 -7.97
N PHE A 194 8.59 -3.19 -9.12
CA PHE A 194 9.30 -3.40 -10.40
C PHE A 194 10.23 -2.26 -10.78
N ASP A 195 10.25 -1.16 -10.03
CA ASP A 195 11.02 0.05 -10.35
C ASP A 195 10.76 0.51 -11.80
N LYS A 196 9.47 0.48 -12.19
CA LYS A 196 9.03 0.83 -13.53
C LYS A 196 7.90 1.85 -13.50
N SER A 197 8.01 2.85 -14.37
CA SER A 197 6.92 3.80 -14.58
C SER A 197 5.65 3.06 -15.00
N PRO A 198 4.51 3.35 -14.36
CA PRO A 198 3.22 2.79 -14.75
C PRO A 198 2.55 3.57 -15.88
N ILE A 199 3.19 4.63 -16.42
CA ILE A 199 2.65 5.41 -17.53
C ILE A 199 2.64 4.55 -18.80
N GLY A 200 1.45 4.41 -19.38
CA GLY A 200 1.24 3.64 -20.61
C GLY A 200 1.18 2.14 -20.39
N VAL A 201 0.82 1.67 -19.19
CA VAL A 201 0.61 0.23 -18.96
C VAL A 201 -0.47 -0.31 -19.89
N GLU A 202 -0.24 -1.52 -20.43
CA GLU A 202 -1.15 -2.12 -21.41
C GLU A 202 -2.52 -2.52 -20.81
N HIS A 203 -2.59 -2.69 -19.48
CA HIS A 203 -3.85 -3.04 -18.81
C HIS A 203 -4.76 -1.83 -18.70
N THR A 204 -5.79 -1.79 -19.55
CA THR A 204 -6.86 -0.79 -19.49
C THR A 204 -7.92 -1.21 -18.49
N TYR A 205 -8.07 -0.45 -17.42
CA TYR A 205 -9.09 -0.68 -16.38
C TYR A 205 -10.35 0.16 -16.63
N PHE A 206 -10.18 1.33 -17.23
CA PHE A 206 -11.28 2.24 -17.59
C PHE A 206 -11.40 2.40 -19.08
N THR A 207 -12.65 2.60 -19.54
CA THR A 207 -12.92 3.04 -20.92
C THR A 207 -12.53 4.51 -21.15
N ASP A 208 -12.45 5.28 -20.07
CA ASP A 208 -12.03 6.68 -20.08
C ASP A 208 -10.49 6.75 -19.97
N ILE A 209 -9.85 6.88 -21.13
CA ILE A 209 -8.39 6.98 -21.26
C ILE A 209 -7.83 8.18 -20.50
N TYR A 210 -8.59 9.26 -20.36
CA TYR A 210 -8.15 10.44 -19.62
C TYR A 210 -8.01 10.13 -18.13
N LYS A 211 -9.01 9.49 -17.51
CA LYS A 211 -8.94 9.04 -16.11
C LYS A 211 -7.79 8.07 -15.89
N GLN A 212 -7.60 7.13 -16.80
CA GLN A 212 -6.49 6.19 -16.73
C GLN A 212 -5.14 6.91 -16.72
N SER A 213 -4.93 7.85 -17.66
CA SER A 213 -3.70 8.64 -17.75
C SER A 213 -3.41 9.46 -16.50
N ILE A 214 -4.45 9.98 -15.83
CA ILE A 214 -4.28 10.69 -14.55
C ILE A 214 -3.79 9.74 -13.46
N ALA A 215 -4.39 8.57 -13.32
CA ALA A 215 -3.96 7.57 -12.33
C ALA A 215 -2.51 7.12 -12.57
N GLU A 216 -2.14 6.84 -13.82
CA GLU A 216 -0.79 6.45 -14.21
C GLU A 216 0.25 7.53 -13.88
N LYS A 217 -0.05 8.79 -14.19
CA LYS A 217 0.83 9.93 -13.86
C LYS A 217 0.95 10.15 -12.37
N ALA A 218 -0.15 10.03 -11.62
CA ALA A 218 -0.14 10.16 -10.17
C ALA A 218 0.69 9.04 -9.51
N ALA A 219 0.55 7.81 -9.97
CA ALA A 219 1.34 6.69 -9.52
C ALA A 219 2.84 6.86 -9.84
N HIS A 220 3.15 7.33 -11.07
CA HIS A 220 4.53 7.66 -11.45
C HIS A 220 5.13 8.72 -10.55
N LYS A 221 4.38 9.81 -10.32
CA LYS A 221 4.83 10.92 -9.46
C LYS A 221 5.08 10.46 -8.03
N ALA A 222 4.21 9.64 -7.46
CA ALA A 222 4.36 9.14 -6.10
C ALA A 222 5.60 8.26 -5.90
N VAL A 223 6.03 7.52 -6.93
CA VAL A 223 7.16 6.59 -6.83
C VAL A 223 8.47 7.23 -7.32
N PHE A 224 8.46 7.96 -8.43
CA PHE A 224 9.65 8.45 -9.09
C PHE A 224 9.81 9.97 -9.12
N GLY A 225 8.74 10.71 -8.86
CA GLY A 225 8.71 12.16 -9.04
C GLY A 225 8.64 12.96 -7.75
N ASP A 226 8.49 14.28 -7.93
CA ASP A 226 8.29 15.24 -6.84
C ASP A 226 6.83 15.22 -6.42
N SER A 227 6.48 14.46 -5.39
CA SER A 227 5.21 14.56 -4.73
C SER A 227 5.18 15.78 -3.82
N ILE A 228 3.99 16.38 -3.61
CA ILE A 228 3.79 17.56 -2.73
C ILE A 228 4.32 17.31 -1.30
N LEU A 229 4.25 16.07 -0.82
CA LEU A 229 4.63 15.70 0.55
C LEU A 229 5.95 14.92 0.64
N LYS A 230 6.70 14.77 -0.46
CA LYS A 230 7.85 13.85 -0.56
C LYS A 230 9.19 14.42 -0.06
N ASP A 231 9.27 15.70 0.31
CA ASP A 231 10.55 16.36 0.67
C ASP A 231 11.22 15.82 1.94
N GLU A 232 10.55 14.95 2.70
CA GLU A 232 11.08 14.44 3.96
C GLU A 232 11.63 13.00 3.90
N TYR A 233 11.34 12.23 2.84
CA TYR A 233 11.71 10.80 2.79
C TYR A 233 12.39 10.41 1.49
N LYS A 234 13.70 10.20 1.53
CA LYS A 234 14.45 9.52 0.47
C LYS A 234 14.11 8.02 0.51
N THR A 235 13.10 7.60 -0.23
CA THR A 235 12.96 6.19 -0.56
C THR A 235 13.83 5.90 -1.76
N SER A 236 14.90 5.18 -1.57
CA SER A 236 15.67 4.62 -2.68
C SER A 236 14.82 3.52 -3.33
N SER A 237 14.10 3.84 -4.39
CA SER A 237 13.39 2.89 -5.23
C SER A 237 14.32 1.87 -5.92
N GLU A 238 15.62 2.05 -5.80
CA GLU A 238 16.63 1.25 -6.51
C GLU A 238 16.72 -0.22 -6.08
N GLY A 239 15.86 -0.71 -5.20
CA GLY A 239 16.22 -1.93 -4.52
C GLY A 239 15.34 -3.15 -4.68
N VAL A 240 14.01 -3.04 -4.80
CA VAL A 240 13.16 -4.24 -4.64
C VAL A 240 13.38 -5.23 -5.77
N THR A 241 13.38 -4.79 -7.02
CA THR A 241 13.58 -5.71 -8.16
C THR A 241 15.04 -6.14 -8.33
N LYS A 242 16.02 -5.30 -8.01
CA LYS A 242 17.43 -5.71 -8.04
C LYS A 242 17.72 -6.75 -6.96
N THR A 243 17.10 -6.64 -5.78
CA THR A 243 17.25 -7.59 -4.69
C THR A 243 16.51 -8.90 -4.96
N VAL A 244 15.34 -8.86 -5.63
CA VAL A 244 14.60 -10.06 -6.06
C VAL A 244 15.22 -10.74 -7.29
N SER A 245 16.03 -10.02 -8.08
CA SER A 245 16.67 -10.54 -9.31
C SER A 245 18.04 -11.16 -9.09
N ASN A 246 18.65 -11.01 -7.91
CA ASN A 246 19.92 -11.62 -7.49
C ASN A 246 19.64 -12.84 -6.64
#